data_999de42c637a84c9f353393aceb6b37b
#
_entry.id   999de42c637a84c9f353393aceb6b37b
#
_cell.length_a   1.000
_cell.length_b   1.000
_cell.length_c   1.000
_cell.angle_alpha   90.00
_cell.angle_beta   90.00
_cell.angle_gamma   90.00
#
_symmetry.space_group_name_H-M   'P 1'
#
loop_
_entity.id
_entity.type
_entity.pdbx_description
1 polymer ?
#
loop_
_entity_poly.entity_id
_entity_poly.type
_entity_poly.pdbx_seq_one_letter_code
_entity_poly.pdbx_strand_id
1 'polypeptide(L)'
;VKPKYAIPIHGEYRHLTAQKHIVEDLGIPKENIFILSSGNVLELDGQDAKVTGSVHTGAIFVDGLGVGDVGNIVLRDRQNLAQNGIIIVVLTLERYSNQLLAGPDIVSRGFVYVRESEDLMDEAKRVVDDAVADCLSRHVTDWGKLKNMIRDSLSDFMWKRMKRNPMILPIIMEVE
;
A
#
# COMPACT_ATOMS: atom_id res chain seq x y z
N VAL A 1 29.38 31.40 19.86
CA VAL A 1 28.14 32.16 19.71
C VAL A 1 27.36 32.01 21.01
N LYS A 2 26.81 33.12 21.52
CA LYS A 2 25.93 33.10 22.71
C LYS A 2 24.52 33.48 22.25
N PRO A 3 23.71 32.53 21.73
CA PRO A 3 22.39 32.86 21.25
C PRO A 3 21.46 33.21 22.41
N LYS A 4 20.50 34.10 22.19
CA LYS A 4 19.43 34.40 23.15
C LYS A 4 18.40 33.31 23.23
N TYR A 5 18.08 32.66 22.08
CA TYR A 5 17.09 31.61 21.93
C TYR A 5 17.69 30.36 21.32
N ALA A 6 17.14 29.22 21.65
CA ALA A 6 17.49 27.93 21.04
C ALA A 6 16.25 27.16 20.60
N ILE A 7 16.35 26.52 19.43
CA ILE A 7 15.29 25.68 18.87
C ILE A 7 15.91 24.32 18.53
N PRO A 8 15.73 23.29 19.37
CA PRO A 8 16.14 21.93 19.06
C PRO A 8 15.42 21.45 17.80
N ILE A 9 16.18 20.88 16.84
CA ILE A 9 15.66 20.34 15.60
C ILE A 9 16.27 18.97 15.31
N HIS A 10 15.62 18.20 14.46
CA HIS A 10 15.97 16.83 14.09
C HIS A 10 15.83 15.80 15.20
N GLY A 11 15.22 14.69 14.87
CA GLY A 11 14.98 13.56 15.74
C GLY A 11 13.57 13.51 16.34
N GLU A 12 13.38 12.54 17.21
CA GLU A 12 12.13 12.35 17.97
C GLU A 12 12.08 13.31 19.16
N TYR A 13 10.90 13.46 19.77
CA TYR A 13 10.70 14.34 20.92
C TYR A 13 11.72 14.10 22.06
N ARG A 14 12.08 12.84 22.33
CA ARG A 14 13.11 12.50 23.33
C ARG A 14 14.49 13.09 23.02
N HIS A 15 14.86 13.17 21.74
CA HIS A 15 16.13 13.76 21.31
C HIS A 15 16.10 15.28 21.46
N LEU A 16 14.97 15.90 21.12
CA LEU A 16 14.78 17.35 21.29
C LEU A 16 14.80 17.73 22.77
N THR A 17 14.22 16.90 23.65
CA THR A 17 14.26 17.12 25.11
C THR A 17 15.68 16.96 25.67
N ALA A 18 16.43 15.95 25.22
CA ALA A 18 17.83 15.80 25.63
C ALA A 18 18.69 16.99 25.18
N GLN A 19 18.50 17.45 23.94
CA GLN A 19 19.17 18.63 23.41
C GLN A 19 18.80 19.89 24.19
N LYS A 20 17.52 20.04 24.61
CA LYS A 20 17.08 21.13 25.47
C LYS A 20 17.86 21.17 26.79
N HIS A 21 18.01 20.03 27.49
CA HIS A 21 18.76 19.96 28.74
C HIS A 21 20.24 20.38 28.57
N ILE A 22 20.89 19.90 27.49
CA ILE A 22 22.25 20.30 27.17
C ILE A 22 22.37 21.83 26.99
N VAL A 23 21.39 22.43 26.32
CA VAL A 23 21.36 23.89 26.07
C VAL A 23 21.06 24.65 27.33
N GLU A 24 20.23 24.15 28.25
CA GLU A 24 20.00 24.68 29.58
C GLU A 24 21.32 24.71 30.41
N ASP A 25 22.06 23.59 30.40
CA ASP A 25 23.35 23.46 31.09
C ASP A 25 24.41 24.40 30.53
N LEU A 26 24.29 24.79 29.25
CA LEU A 26 25.15 25.82 28.63
C LEU A 26 24.76 27.27 28.98
N GLY A 27 23.69 27.44 29.79
CA GLY A 27 23.29 28.74 30.36
C GLY A 27 22.21 29.47 29.57
N ILE A 28 21.52 28.85 28.64
CA ILE A 28 20.33 29.45 28.00
C ILE A 28 19.11 29.22 28.90
N PRO A 29 18.38 30.28 29.30
CA PRO A 29 17.17 30.12 30.12
C PRO A 29 16.15 29.20 29.51
N LYS A 30 15.47 28.39 30.33
CA LYS A 30 14.48 27.40 29.92
C LYS A 30 13.35 27.99 29.07
N GLU A 31 12.93 29.21 29.41
CA GLU A 31 11.91 29.98 28.69
C GLU A 31 12.33 30.43 27.29
N ASN A 32 13.63 30.41 27.02
CA ASN A 32 14.20 30.78 25.73
C ASN A 32 14.52 29.56 24.85
N ILE A 33 14.08 28.35 25.25
CA ILE A 33 14.31 27.12 24.50
C ILE A 33 12.97 26.56 24.05
N PHE A 34 12.73 26.53 22.72
CA PHE A 34 11.47 26.16 22.14
C PHE A 34 11.56 24.80 21.46
N ILE A 35 10.87 23.76 22.02
CA ILE A 35 10.64 22.51 21.33
C ILE A 35 9.35 22.67 20.53
N LEU A 36 9.49 22.75 19.21
CA LEU A 36 8.39 22.98 18.28
C LEU A 36 7.97 21.69 17.59
N SER A 37 6.66 21.51 17.42
CA SER A 37 6.11 20.51 16.52
C SER A 37 6.09 21.04 15.09
N SER A 38 6.11 20.13 14.11
CA SER A 38 5.94 20.51 12.70
C SER A 38 4.66 21.34 12.54
N GLY A 39 4.79 22.48 11.88
CA GLY A 39 3.72 23.44 11.68
C GLY A 39 3.64 24.57 12.71
N ASN A 40 4.25 24.46 13.87
CA ASN A 40 4.26 25.58 14.80
C ASN A 40 5.01 26.78 14.20
N VAL A 41 4.45 27.96 14.39
CA VAL A 41 5.04 29.24 13.99
C VAL A 41 5.63 29.93 15.22
N LEU A 42 6.95 30.11 15.25
CA LEU A 42 7.64 30.89 16.25
C LEU A 42 7.92 32.28 15.70
N GLU A 43 7.38 33.28 16.34
CA GLU A 43 7.64 34.70 16.02
C GLU A 43 8.77 35.25 16.90
N LEU A 44 9.74 35.88 16.27
CA LEU A 44 10.90 36.51 16.91
C LEU A 44 10.94 37.97 16.49
N ASP A 45 10.80 38.92 17.41
CA ASP A 45 10.83 40.35 17.13
C ASP A 45 12.14 41.06 17.61
N GLY A 46 13.13 40.28 18.03
CA GLY A 46 14.40 40.75 18.56
C GLY A 46 14.39 41.03 20.08
N GLN A 47 13.24 41.24 20.66
CA GLN A 47 13.08 41.41 22.12
C GLN A 47 12.41 40.17 22.74
N ASP A 48 11.43 39.58 22.07
CA ASP A 48 10.64 38.48 22.57
C ASP A 48 10.58 37.30 21.55
N ALA A 49 10.17 36.15 22.03
CA ALA A 49 9.97 34.97 21.24
C ALA A 49 8.73 34.23 21.73
N LYS A 50 7.75 33.99 20.85
CA LYS A 50 6.50 33.29 21.19
C LYS A 50 5.99 32.43 20.06
N VAL A 51 5.32 31.33 20.41
CA VAL A 51 4.57 30.52 19.45
C VAL A 51 3.24 31.23 19.20
N THR A 52 3.01 31.72 17.97
CA THR A 52 1.87 32.55 17.61
C THR A 52 0.79 31.82 16.82
N GLY A 53 1.10 30.65 16.24
CA GLY A 53 0.13 29.93 15.44
C GLY A 53 0.67 28.63 14.87
N SER A 54 -0.02 28.13 13.87
CA SER A 54 0.41 26.95 13.13
C SER A 54 0.05 27.06 11.64
N VAL A 55 0.86 26.42 10.80
CA VAL A 55 0.60 26.24 9.38
C VAL A 55 0.29 24.76 9.12
N HIS A 56 -0.47 24.50 8.06
CA HIS A 56 -0.75 23.13 7.66
C HIS A 56 0.54 22.41 7.27
N THR A 57 0.76 21.24 7.87
CA THR A 57 1.87 20.37 7.56
C THR A 57 1.36 18.97 7.26
N GLY A 58 1.96 18.33 6.26
CA GLY A 58 1.60 16.97 5.87
C GLY A 58 2.62 16.42 4.89
N ALA A 59 2.57 15.13 4.66
CA ALA A 59 3.35 14.48 3.62
C ALA A 59 2.71 14.80 2.26
N ILE A 60 3.49 15.36 1.36
CA ILE A 60 3.12 15.51 -0.05
C ILE A 60 3.92 14.48 -0.83
N PHE A 61 3.21 13.53 -1.45
CA PHE A 61 3.85 12.51 -2.26
C PHE A 61 4.15 13.08 -3.65
N VAL A 62 5.35 12.81 -4.15
CA VAL A 62 5.80 13.17 -5.50
C VAL A 62 6.07 11.89 -6.25
N ASP A 63 5.47 11.72 -7.43
CA ASP A 63 5.61 10.56 -8.30
C ASP A 63 5.84 11.03 -9.74
N GLY A 64 7.07 10.89 -10.21
CA GLY A 64 7.46 11.45 -11.51
C GLY A 64 7.25 12.97 -11.55
N LEU A 65 6.40 13.43 -12.46
CA LEU A 65 6.02 14.84 -12.61
C LEU A 65 4.78 15.23 -11.78
N GLY A 66 4.11 14.25 -11.17
CA GLY A 66 2.91 14.47 -10.35
C GLY A 66 3.27 14.86 -8.92
N VAL A 67 2.62 15.89 -8.40
CA VAL A 67 2.77 16.36 -7.02
C VAL A 67 1.43 16.28 -6.32
N GLY A 68 1.32 15.44 -5.30
CA GLY A 68 0.11 15.29 -4.48
C GLY A 68 -1.02 14.48 -5.12
N ASP A 69 -0.81 13.89 -6.30
CA ASP A 69 -1.79 13.09 -7.04
C ASP A 69 -1.74 11.58 -6.74
N VAL A 70 -0.72 11.12 -6.00
CA VAL A 70 -0.58 9.74 -5.59
C VAL A 70 -1.38 9.50 -4.31
N GLY A 71 -2.58 8.94 -4.46
CA GLY A 71 -3.44 8.60 -3.33
C GLY A 71 -3.02 7.35 -2.57
N ASN A 72 -3.57 7.18 -1.35
CA ASN A 72 -3.30 6.05 -0.47
C ASN A 72 -3.60 4.67 -1.11
N ILE A 73 -4.55 4.63 -2.05
CA ILE A 73 -4.92 3.38 -2.76
C ILE A 73 -3.76 2.93 -3.64
N VAL A 74 -3.18 3.84 -4.43
CA VAL A 74 -2.05 3.53 -5.33
C VAL A 74 -0.83 3.10 -4.53
N LEU A 75 -0.53 3.77 -3.42
CA LEU A 75 0.59 3.41 -2.55
C LEU A 75 0.40 2.04 -1.92
N ARG A 76 -0.80 1.71 -1.45
CA ARG A 76 -1.13 0.39 -0.90
C ARG A 76 -1.01 -0.70 -1.96
N ASP A 77 -1.49 -0.46 -3.17
CA ASP A 77 -1.40 -1.43 -4.26
C ASP A 77 0.07 -1.67 -4.65
N ARG A 78 0.87 -0.61 -4.77
CA ARG A 78 2.33 -0.73 -5.01
C ARG A 78 3.04 -1.51 -3.90
N GLN A 79 2.69 -1.26 -2.64
CA GLN A 79 3.25 -1.98 -1.50
C GLN A 79 2.88 -3.47 -1.56
N ASN A 80 1.63 -3.80 -1.85
CA ASN A 80 1.18 -5.18 -2.00
C ASN A 80 1.88 -5.88 -3.16
N LEU A 81 1.98 -5.23 -4.31
CA LEU A 81 2.71 -5.75 -5.48
C LEU A 81 4.18 -6.00 -5.15
N ALA A 82 4.84 -5.09 -4.44
CA ALA A 82 6.25 -5.23 -4.06
C ALA A 82 6.48 -6.38 -3.07
N GLN A 83 5.57 -6.60 -2.14
CA GLN A 83 5.71 -7.62 -1.09
C GLN A 83 5.25 -9.00 -1.53
N ASN A 84 4.16 -9.08 -2.26
CA ASN A 84 3.46 -10.33 -2.54
C ASN A 84 3.43 -10.70 -4.02
N GLY A 85 3.69 -9.76 -4.93
CA GLY A 85 3.59 -9.99 -6.36
C GLY A 85 2.14 -10.03 -6.88
N ILE A 86 1.98 -10.49 -8.11
CA ILE A 86 0.69 -10.57 -8.81
C ILE A 86 0.48 -11.94 -9.43
N ILE A 87 -0.77 -12.40 -9.42
CA ILE A 87 -1.29 -13.55 -10.17
C ILE A 87 -2.38 -13.04 -11.11
N ILE A 88 -2.23 -13.29 -12.39
CA ILE A 88 -3.21 -12.96 -13.41
C ILE A 88 -3.87 -14.26 -13.87
N VAL A 89 -5.19 -14.29 -13.84
CA VAL A 89 -6.00 -15.42 -14.32
C VAL A 89 -6.71 -14.98 -15.59
N VAL A 90 -6.51 -15.68 -16.69
CA VAL A 90 -7.13 -15.37 -17.99
C VAL A 90 -8.03 -16.51 -18.39
N LEU A 91 -9.28 -16.21 -18.72
CA LEU A 91 -10.25 -17.18 -19.24
C LEU A 91 -11.13 -16.56 -20.32
N THR A 92 -11.61 -17.40 -21.22
CA THR A 92 -12.48 -17.00 -22.33
C THR A 92 -13.82 -17.72 -22.22
N LEU A 93 -14.90 -16.95 -22.23
CA LEU A 93 -16.27 -17.47 -22.19
C LEU A 93 -16.98 -17.15 -23.50
N GLU A 94 -17.88 -18.04 -23.91
CA GLU A 94 -18.82 -17.74 -24.98
C GLU A 94 -19.93 -16.83 -24.44
N ARG A 95 -20.26 -15.81 -25.24
CA ARG A 95 -21.13 -14.69 -24.83
C ARG A 95 -22.55 -15.10 -24.46
N TYR A 96 -23.12 -16.06 -25.19
CA TYR A 96 -24.54 -16.42 -25.05
C TYR A 96 -24.77 -17.60 -24.11
N SER A 97 -23.92 -18.63 -24.18
CA SER A 97 -24.02 -19.81 -23.32
C SER A 97 -23.24 -19.69 -22.01
N ASN A 98 -22.37 -18.70 -21.89
CA ASN A 98 -21.38 -18.60 -20.84
C ASN A 98 -20.47 -19.82 -20.69
N GLN A 99 -20.33 -20.61 -21.78
CA GLN A 99 -19.48 -21.81 -21.79
C GLN A 99 -17.99 -21.37 -21.74
N LEU A 100 -17.21 -22.08 -20.92
CA LEU A 100 -15.76 -21.89 -20.92
C LEU A 100 -15.16 -22.43 -22.21
N LEU A 101 -14.61 -21.55 -23.06
CA LEU A 101 -13.98 -21.91 -24.33
C LEU A 101 -12.49 -22.14 -24.20
N ALA A 102 -11.80 -21.38 -23.34
CA ALA A 102 -10.36 -21.49 -23.12
C ALA A 102 -9.96 -20.99 -21.74
N GLY A 103 -8.87 -21.53 -21.22
CA GLY A 103 -8.34 -21.24 -19.89
C GLY A 103 -8.90 -22.19 -18.82
N PRO A 104 -8.72 -21.90 -17.52
CA PRO A 104 -7.98 -20.76 -17.01
C PRO A 104 -6.46 -20.86 -17.26
N ASP A 105 -5.89 -19.81 -17.80
CA ASP A 105 -4.46 -19.64 -17.83
C ASP A 105 -4.01 -18.75 -16.67
N ILE A 106 -2.94 -19.17 -15.97
CA ILE A 106 -2.44 -18.46 -14.80
C ILE A 106 -1.02 -17.97 -15.06
N VAL A 107 -0.83 -16.66 -14.93
CA VAL A 107 0.47 -16.00 -15.06
C VAL A 107 0.85 -15.37 -13.72
N SER A 108 2.05 -15.65 -13.24
CA SER A 108 2.57 -15.09 -11.99
C SER A 108 3.77 -14.19 -12.25
N ARG A 109 3.86 -13.05 -11.51
CA ARG A 109 5.03 -12.18 -11.49
C ARG A 109 5.31 -11.68 -10.07
N GLY A 110 6.57 -11.78 -9.65
CA GLY A 110 7.01 -11.32 -8.33
C GLY A 110 6.47 -12.13 -7.14
N PHE A 111 5.73 -13.21 -7.37
CA PHE A 111 5.16 -14.06 -6.32
C PHE A 111 6.00 -15.31 -6.08
N VAL A 112 6.12 -16.18 -7.07
CA VAL A 112 6.90 -17.42 -7.03
C VAL A 112 7.75 -17.56 -8.29
N TYR A 113 8.82 -18.35 -8.18
CA TYR A 113 9.56 -18.77 -9.36
C TYR A 113 8.84 -19.95 -10.01
N VAL A 114 8.17 -19.68 -11.12
CA VAL A 114 7.21 -20.63 -11.75
C VAL A 114 7.85 -21.98 -12.08
N ARG A 115 9.11 -22.01 -12.53
CA ARG A 115 9.81 -23.24 -12.88
C ARG A 115 10.02 -24.22 -11.71
N GLU A 116 10.02 -23.70 -10.48
CA GLU A 116 10.17 -24.49 -9.26
C GLU A 116 8.85 -24.69 -8.51
N SER A 117 7.74 -24.24 -9.10
CA SER A 117 6.42 -24.21 -8.46
C SER A 117 5.32 -24.70 -9.41
N GLU A 118 5.64 -25.62 -10.31
CA GLU A 118 4.67 -26.18 -11.29
C GLU A 118 3.47 -26.81 -10.57
N ASP A 119 3.72 -27.63 -9.54
CA ASP A 119 2.64 -28.24 -8.75
C ASP A 119 1.69 -27.22 -8.14
N LEU A 120 2.23 -26.13 -7.59
CA LEU A 120 1.44 -25.04 -7.01
C LEU A 120 0.58 -24.35 -8.08
N MET A 121 1.12 -24.16 -9.27
CA MET A 121 0.39 -23.51 -10.36
C MET A 121 -0.70 -24.42 -10.93
N ASP A 122 -0.46 -25.73 -10.97
CA ASP A 122 -1.45 -26.73 -11.39
C ASP A 122 -2.58 -26.87 -10.36
N GLU A 123 -2.24 -26.84 -9.05
CA GLU A 123 -3.25 -26.78 -7.99
C GLU A 123 -4.08 -25.49 -8.09
N ALA A 124 -3.43 -24.36 -8.34
CA ALA A 124 -4.09 -23.07 -8.51
C ALA A 124 -5.05 -23.06 -9.69
N LYS A 125 -4.67 -23.68 -10.82
CA LYS A 125 -5.57 -23.86 -11.99
C LYS A 125 -6.83 -24.64 -11.61
N ARG A 126 -6.69 -25.77 -10.92
CA ARG A 126 -7.83 -26.56 -10.46
C ARG A 126 -8.78 -25.77 -9.55
N VAL A 127 -8.22 -24.98 -8.62
CA VAL A 127 -9.04 -24.11 -7.76
C VAL A 127 -9.85 -23.11 -8.57
N VAL A 128 -9.27 -22.55 -9.63
CA VAL A 128 -9.98 -21.63 -10.52
C VAL A 128 -11.01 -22.36 -11.35
N ASP A 129 -10.68 -23.54 -11.91
CA ASP A 129 -11.63 -24.38 -12.65
C ASP A 129 -12.87 -24.71 -11.81
N ASP A 130 -12.66 -25.14 -10.56
CA ASP A 130 -13.74 -25.46 -9.62
C ASP A 130 -14.61 -24.24 -9.32
N ALA A 131 -13.98 -23.05 -9.09
CA ALA A 131 -14.69 -21.81 -8.83
C ALA A 131 -15.52 -21.36 -10.05
N VAL A 132 -14.98 -21.50 -11.26
CA VAL A 132 -15.69 -21.19 -12.51
C VAL A 132 -16.86 -22.17 -12.72
N ALA A 133 -16.63 -23.47 -12.56
CA ALA A 133 -17.66 -24.51 -12.72
C ALA A 133 -18.81 -24.31 -11.72
N ASP A 134 -18.51 -24.00 -10.44
CA ASP A 134 -19.54 -23.70 -9.44
C ASP A 134 -20.35 -22.45 -9.82
N CYS A 135 -19.69 -21.40 -10.28
CA CYS A 135 -20.35 -20.18 -10.72
C CYS A 135 -21.29 -20.40 -11.90
N LEU A 136 -20.83 -21.14 -12.91
CA LEU A 136 -21.63 -21.47 -14.12
C LEU A 136 -22.80 -22.39 -13.78
N SER A 137 -22.62 -23.37 -12.89
CA SER A 137 -23.69 -24.28 -12.44
C SER A 137 -24.82 -23.53 -11.73
N ARG A 138 -24.51 -22.43 -11.08
CA ARG A 138 -25.50 -21.55 -10.42
C ARG A 138 -26.08 -20.48 -11.34
N HIS A 139 -25.82 -20.54 -12.64
CA HIS A 139 -26.26 -19.56 -13.62
C HIS A 139 -25.91 -18.12 -13.28
N VAL A 140 -24.74 -17.91 -12.68
CA VAL A 140 -24.24 -16.57 -12.39
C VAL A 140 -23.73 -15.95 -13.69
N THR A 141 -24.48 -14.99 -14.22
CA THR A 141 -24.13 -14.24 -15.43
C THR A 141 -23.42 -12.92 -15.15
N ASP A 142 -23.29 -12.56 -13.87
CA ASP A 142 -22.62 -11.34 -13.42
C ASP A 142 -21.09 -11.57 -13.35
N TRP A 143 -20.37 -10.95 -14.26
CA TRP A 143 -18.92 -11.02 -14.36
C TRP A 143 -18.19 -10.45 -13.16
N GLY A 144 -18.77 -9.48 -12.47
CA GLY A 144 -18.24 -8.97 -11.21
C GLY A 144 -18.22 -10.06 -10.14
N LYS A 145 -19.31 -10.83 -10.04
CA LYS A 145 -19.41 -11.96 -9.12
C LYS A 145 -18.43 -13.07 -9.46
N LEU A 146 -18.33 -13.43 -10.75
CA LEU A 146 -17.38 -14.45 -11.20
C LEU A 146 -15.94 -14.05 -10.90
N LYS A 147 -15.54 -12.80 -11.21
CA LYS A 147 -14.21 -12.28 -10.87
C LYS A 147 -13.95 -12.32 -9.37
N ASN A 148 -14.93 -11.96 -8.55
CA ASN A 148 -14.81 -12.00 -7.10
C ASN A 148 -14.64 -13.44 -6.59
N MET A 149 -15.43 -14.41 -7.08
CA MET A 149 -15.29 -15.80 -6.69
C MET A 149 -13.91 -16.36 -7.03
N ILE A 150 -13.42 -16.13 -8.26
CA ILE A 150 -12.08 -16.55 -8.67
C ILE A 150 -11.02 -15.93 -7.73
N ARG A 151 -11.10 -14.63 -7.49
CA ARG A 151 -10.16 -13.93 -6.62
C ARG A 151 -10.17 -14.49 -5.21
N ASP A 152 -11.35 -14.65 -4.62
CA ASP A 152 -11.50 -15.05 -3.22
C ASP A 152 -11.06 -16.52 -3.03
N SER A 153 -11.46 -17.43 -3.93
CA SER A 153 -11.03 -18.85 -3.90
C SER A 153 -9.51 -18.99 -4.03
N LEU A 154 -8.92 -18.26 -4.97
CA LEU A 154 -7.48 -18.33 -5.21
C LEU A 154 -6.67 -17.64 -4.08
N SER A 155 -7.19 -16.54 -3.50
CA SER A 155 -6.61 -15.88 -2.35
C SER A 155 -6.58 -16.81 -1.12
N ASP A 156 -7.68 -17.49 -0.84
CA ASP A 156 -7.79 -18.46 0.26
C ASP A 156 -6.84 -19.64 0.06
N PHE A 157 -6.74 -20.16 -1.17
CA PHE A 157 -5.80 -21.22 -1.50
C PHE A 157 -4.35 -20.80 -1.27
N MET A 158 -3.95 -19.63 -1.82
CA MET A 158 -2.59 -19.10 -1.67
C MET A 158 -2.24 -18.83 -0.20
N TRP A 159 -3.19 -18.28 0.56
CA TRP A 159 -2.99 -18.07 1.99
C TRP A 159 -2.82 -19.38 2.77
N LYS A 160 -3.65 -20.38 2.49
CA LYS A 160 -3.53 -21.70 3.15
C LYS A 160 -2.20 -22.38 2.82
N ARG A 161 -1.78 -22.31 1.56
CA ARG A 161 -0.61 -23.03 1.05
C ARG A 161 0.72 -22.33 1.34
N MET A 162 0.76 -21.01 1.21
CA MET A 162 1.98 -20.22 1.20
C MET A 162 2.04 -19.14 2.29
N LYS A 163 0.93 -18.87 2.99
CA LYS A 163 0.81 -17.73 3.94
C LYS A 163 1.17 -16.39 3.30
N ARG A 164 0.94 -16.26 2.01
CA ARG A 164 1.14 -15.03 1.22
C ARG A 164 -0.15 -14.67 0.51
N ASN A 165 -0.35 -13.38 0.27
CA ASN A 165 -1.55 -12.86 -0.35
C ASN A 165 -1.21 -12.01 -1.59
N PRO A 166 -0.88 -12.63 -2.73
CA PRO A 166 -0.59 -11.90 -3.96
C PRO A 166 -1.80 -11.12 -4.44
N MET A 167 -1.57 -10.08 -5.22
CA MET A 167 -2.66 -9.41 -5.95
C MET A 167 -3.20 -10.36 -7.02
N ILE A 168 -4.49 -10.66 -6.97
CA ILE A 168 -5.13 -11.54 -7.94
C ILE A 168 -5.98 -10.71 -8.90
N LEU A 169 -5.69 -10.83 -10.20
CA LEU A 169 -6.34 -10.09 -11.28
C LEU A 169 -7.02 -11.05 -12.27
N PRO A 170 -8.33 -11.34 -12.12
CA PRO A 170 -9.08 -12.11 -13.09
C PRO A 170 -9.41 -11.28 -14.34
N ILE A 171 -9.05 -11.79 -15.51
CA ILE A 171 -9.35 -11.24 -16.83
C ILE A 171 -10.28 -12.22 -17.53
N ILE A 172 -11.47 -11.77 -17.86
CA ILE A 172 -12.47 -12.57 -18.58
C ILE A 172 -12.66 -11.93 -19.95
N MET A 173 -12.46 -12.73 -20.98
CA MET A 173 -12.69 -12.36 -22.37
C MET A 173 -13.99 -13.00 -22.88
N GLU A 174 -14.76 -12.25 -23.65
CA GLU A 174 -15.93 -12.74 -24.37
C GLU A 174 -15.61 -12.96 -25.83
N VAL A 175 -16.11 -14.05 -26.36
CA VAL A 175 -16.07 -14.35 -27.80
C VAL A 175 -17.47 -14.66 -28.28
N GLU A 176 -17.81 -14.18 -29.48
CA GLU A 176 -19.07 -14.46 -30.19
C GLU A 176 -19.05 -15.87 -30.82
#